data_cc1718d1942636186477355e81a25d17
#
_entry.id   cc1718d1942636186477355e81a25d17
#
_cell.length_a   1.000
_cell.length_b   1.000
_cell.length_c   1.000
_cell.angle_alpha   90.00
_cell.angle_beta   90.00
_cell.angle_gamma   90.00
#
_symmetry.space_group_name_H-M   'P 1'
#
loop_
_entity.id
_entity.type
_entity.pdbx_description
1 polymer ?
#
loop_
_entity_poly.entity_id
_entity_poly.type
_entity_poly.pdbx_seq_one_letter_code
_entity_poly.pdbx_strand_id
1 'polypeptide(L)'
;MVEYEKVQIADVETGSRLETYIIAGEPGKGEICLNGAAAKLVNVGDHVIIMSYADFTPEEAKTHKPRVVFVDEHNQLACFTRYEKAGRLYDLEVEK
;
A
#
# COMPACT_ATOMS: atom_id res chain seq x y z
N MET A 1 3.49 -0.31 9.21
CA MET A 1 3.41 -1.74 8.83
C MET A 1 4.59 -2.48 9.45
N VAL A 2 4.33 -3.66 9.94
CA VAL A 2 5.35 -4.49 10.60
C VAL A 2 5.44 -5.85 9.94
N GLU A 3 6.55 -6.54 10.15
CA GLU A 3 6.77 -7.89 9.62
C GLU A 3 5.68 -8.85 10.09
N TYR A 4 5.23 -9.71 9.19
CA TYR A 4 4.14 -10.67 9.37
C TYR A 4 2.74 -10.07 9.50
N GLU A 5 2.61 -8.77 9.39
CA GLU A 5 1.31 -8.13 9.36
C GLU A 5 0.56 -8.53 8.08
N LYS A 6 -0.73 -8.84 8.23
CA LYS A 6 -1.59 -9.14 7.09
C LYS A 6 -1.87 -7.86 6.30
N VAL A 7 -1.69 -7.93 4.99
CA VAL A 7 -1.96 -6.82 4.09
C VAL A 7 -2.75 -7.30 2.87
N GLN A 8 -3.41 -6.37 2.21
CA GLN A 8 -4.02 -6.61 0.92
C GLN A 8 -3.24 -5.84 -0.15
N ILE A 9 -3.02 -6.49 -1.28
CA ILE A 9 -2.35 -5.87 -2.42
C ILE A 9 -3.34 -5.77 -3.57
N ALA A 10 -3.43 -4.59 -4.18
CA ALA A 10 -4.21 -4.37 -5.39
C ALA A 10 -3.26 -3.98 -6.51
N ASP A 11 -3.33 -4.71 -7.63
CA ASP A 11 -2.56 -4.41 -8.84
C ASP A 11 -3.34 -3.40 -9.66
N VAL A 12 -2.76 -2.25 -9.92
CA VAL A 12 -3.42 -1.16 -10.65
C VAL A 12 -3.63 -1.52 -12.12
N GLU A 13 -2.71 -2.25 -12.72
CA GLU A 13 -2.78 -2.60 -14.14
C GLU A 13 -3.78 -3.71 -14.43
N THR A 14 -3.87 -4.69 -13.57
CA THR A 14 -4.71 -5.87 -13.81
C THR A 14 -6.03 -5.86 -13.03
N GLY A 15 -6.11 -5.07 -11.98
CA GLY A 15 -7.24 -5.09 -11.06
C GLY A 15 -7.25 -6.27 -10.10
N SER A 16 -6.24 -7.11 -10.12
CA SER A 16 -6.13 -8.24 -9.20
C SER A 16 -5.94 -7.77 -7.77
N ARG A 17 -6.58 -8.47 -6.83
CA ARG A 17 -6.43 -8.21 -5.40
C ARG A 17 -6.08 -9.50 -4.71
N LEU A 18 -5.17 -9.42 -3.75
CA LEU A 18 -4.76 -10.59 -2.97
C LEU A 18 -4.45 -10.19 -1.53
N GLU A 19 -4.60 -11.15 -0.64
CA GLU A 19 -4.20 -11.00 0.75
C GLU A 19 -2.90 -11.77 0.96
N THR A 20 -1.99 -11.14 1.68
CA THR A 20 -0.71 -11.74 2.02
C THR A 20 -0.20 -11.14 3.33
N TYR A 21 1.03 -11.38 3.65
CA TYR A 21 1.66 -10.80 4.84
C TYR A 21 3.05 -10.25 4.48
N ILE A 22 3.53 -9.37 5.34
CA ILE A 22 4.78 -8.66 5.11
C ILE A 22 5.96 -9.52 5.53
N ILE A 23 6.96 -9.59 4.67
CA ILE A 23 8.27 -10.16 4.99
C ILE A 23 9.27 -9.03 4.83
N ALA A 24 10.10 -8.82 5.86
CA ALA A 24 11.07 -7.74 5.83
C ALA A 24 12.15 -8.01 4.77
N GLY A 25 12.42 -7.02 3.95
CA GLY A 25 13.54 -7.01 3.03
C GLY A 25 14.70 -6.20 3.57
N GLU A 26 15.65 -5.87 2.71
CA GLU A 26 16.78 -5.04 3.09
C GLU A 26 16.39 -3.56 3.06
N PRO A 27 16.53 -2.83 4.19
CA PRO A 27 16.17 -1.43 4.22
C PRO A 27 16.94 -0.59 3.20
N GLY A 28 16.24 0.36 2.58
CA GLY A 28 16.85 1.31 1.66
C GLY A 28 16.94 0.87 0.20
N LYS A 29 16.66 -0.40 -0.10
CA LYS A 29 16.72 -0.90 -1.49
C LYS A 29 15.49 -0.57 -2.32
N GLY A 30 14.36 -0.28 -1.69
CA GLY A 30 13.11 0.01 -2.42
C GLY A 30 12.57 -1.18 -3.19
N GLU A 31 12.87 -2.40 -2.75
CA GLU A 31 12.40 -3.62 -3.39
C GLU A 31 11.02 -4.02 -2.90
N ILE A 32 10.15 -4.33 -3.85
CA ILE A 32 8.87 -4.98 -3.57
C ILE A 32 8.91 -6.32 -4.29
N CYS A 33 8.92 -7.39 -3.54
CA CYS A 33 9.03 -8.75 -4.07
C CYS A 33 7.85 -9.60 -3.63
N LEU A 34 7.13 -10.18 -4.59
CA LEU A 34 6.04 -11.10 -4.31
C LEU A 34 6.52 -12.51 -4.57
N ASN A 35 6.34 -13.37 -3.58
CA ASN A 35 6.82 -14.75 -3.63
C ASN A 35 5.66 -15.75 -3.72
N GLY A 36 5.96 -16.93 -4.22
CA GLY A 36 5.01 -18.03 -4.25
C GLY A 36 3.82 -17.78 -5.17
N ALA A 37 2.63 -18.14 -4.71
CA ALA A 37 1.42 -18.02 -5.50
C ALA A 37 1.07 -16.56 -5.85
N ALA A 38 1.42 -15.63 -4.97
CA ALA A 38 1.17 -14.20 -5.20
C ALA A 38 1.93 -13.68 -6.43
N ALA A 39 3.08 -14.25 -6.73
CA ALA A 39 3.89 -13.84 -7.88
C ALA A 39 3.20 -14.10 -9.22
N LYS A 40 2.18 -14.97 -9.24
CA LYS A 40 1.42 -15.26 -10.46
C LYS A 40 0.37 -14.20 -10.79
N LEU A 41 0.01 -13.37 -9.81
CA LEU A 41 -1.05 -12.37 -9.97
C LEU A 41 -0.51 -10.98 -10.31
N VAL A 42 0.77 -10.75 -10.10
CA VAL A 42 1.40 -9.45 -10.30
C VAL A 42 2.64 -9.63 -11.17
N ASN A 43 2.79 -8.76 -12.15
CA ASN A 43 3.93 -8.80 -13.06
C ASN A 43 4.95 -7.74 -12.69
N VAL A 44 6.22 -8.02 -13.01
CA VAL A 44 7.29 -7.03 -12.84
C VAL A 44 6.94 -5.77 -13.64
N GLY A 45 7.05 -4.63 -13.01
CA GLY A 45 6.70 -3.34 -13.62
C GLY A 45 5.29 -2.87 -13.29
N ASP A 46 4.44 -3.73 -12.74
CA ASP A 46 3.10 -3.33 -12.33
C ASP A 46 3.16 -2.37 -11.13
N HIS A 47 2.21 -1.44 -11.12
CA HIS A 47 2.01 -0.60 -9.95
C HIS A 47 1.04 -1.30 -9.01
N VAL A 48 1.37 -1.31 -7.73
CA VAL A 48 0.53 -1.94 -6.71
C VAL A 48 0.21 -0.96 -5.59
N ILE A 49 -0.93 -1.20 -4.96
CA ILE A 49 -1.32 -0.50 -3.74
C ILE A 49 -1.29 -1.53 -2.62
N ILE A 50 -0.57 -1.24 -1.56
CA ILE A 50 -0.46 -2.12 -0.40
C ILE A 50 -1.24 -1.48 0.74
N MET A 51 -2.21 -2.24 1.28
CA MET A 51 -3.13 -1.73 2.30
C MET A 51 -3.05 -2.58 3.56
N SER A 52 -2.90 -1.93 4.70
CA SER A 52 -3.09 -2.58 5.99
C SER A 52 -4.42 -2.12 6.59
N TYR A 53 -4.99 -2.95 7.43
CA TYR A 53 -6.32 -2.73 7.99
C TYR A 53 -6.25 -2.82 9.50
N ALA A 54 -7.14 -2.09 10.15
CA ALA A 54 -7.32 -2.17 11.58
C ALA A 54 -8.81 -2.01 11.90
N ASP A 55 -9.22 -2.59 13.02
CA ASP A 55 -10.59 -2.47 13.49
C ASP A 55 -10.73 -1.22 14.35
N PHE A 56 -11.83 -0.51 14.14
CA PHE A 56 -12.13 0.71 14.87
C PHE A 56 -13.57 0.66 15.38
N THR A 57 -13.79 1.21 16.56
CA THR A 57 -15.15 1.49 16.99
C THR A 57 -15.70 2.65 16.13
N PRO A 58 -17.03 2.81 16.03
CA PRO A 58 -17.59 3.95 15.31
C PRO A 58 -17.08 5.30 15.82
N GLU A 59 -16.80 5.41 17.11
CA GLU A 59 -16.24 6.64 17.68
C GLU A 59 -14.82 6.90 17.21
N GLU A 60 -13.98 5.90 17.23
CA GLU A 60 -12.60 6.00 16.74
C GLU A 60 -12.56 6.31 15.25
N ALA A 61 -13.45 5.70 14.47
CA ALA A 61 -13.51 5.90 13.03
C ALA A 61 -13.80 7.35 12.64
N LYS A 62 -14.59 8.07 13.45
CA LYS A 62 -14.94 9.47 13.17
C LYS A 62 -13.73 10.39 13.13
N THR A 63 -12.71 10.08 13.91
CA THR A 63 -11.51 10.94 14.03
C THR A 63 -10.28 10.30 13.42
N HIS A 64 -10.38 9.04 12.97
CA HIS A 64 -9.26 8.36 12.36
C HIS A 64 -8.91 8.97 11.00
N LYS A 65 -7.63 9.24 10.81
CA LYS A 65 -7.10 9.72 9.54
C LYS A 65 -6.09 8.70 9.02
N PRO A 66 -6.43 7.95 7.98
CA PRO A 66 -5.50 6.96 7.45
C PRO A 66 -4.24 7.62 6.93
N ARG A 67 -3.12 6.93 7.09
CA ARG A 67 -1.85 7.38 6.55
C ARG A 67 -1.69 6.78 5.15
N VAL A 68 -1.56 7.64 4.16
CA VAL A 68 -1.34 7.22 2.78
C VAL A 68 0.03 7.71 2.34
N VAL A 69 0.86 6.78 1.89
CA VAL A 69 2.23 7.05 1.47
C VAL A 69 2.33 6.88 -0.04
N PHE A 70 2.83 7.89 -0.72
CA PHE A 70 3.13 7.83 -2.14
C PHE A 70 4.63 7.70 -2.32
N VAL A 71 5.02 6.83 -3.24
CA VAL A 71 6.44 6.60 -3.53
C VAL A 71 6.75 6.98 -4.97
N ASP A 72 8.04 7.23 -5.23
CA ASP A 72 8.51 7.54 -6.56
C ASP A 72 8.83 6.25 -7.34
N GLU A 73 9.43 6.40 -8.52
CA GLU A 73 9.78 5.27 -9.39
C GLU A 73 10.83 4.33 -8.80
N HIS A 74 11.51 4.76 -7.74
CA HIS A 74 12.50 3.95 -7.01
C HIS A 74 11.94 3.43 -5.68
N ASN A 75 10.62 3.53 -5.46
CA ASN A 75 9.94 3.15 -4.23
C ASN A 75 10.45 3.92 -2.99
N GLN A 76 10.97 5.12 -3.21
CA GLN A 76 11.35 6.01 -2.13
C GLN A 76 10.19 6.95 -1.80
N LEU A 77 10.12 7.42 -0.57
CA LEU A 77 9.06 8.30 -0.13
C LEU A 77 9.04 9.58 -0.95
N ALA A 78 7.95 9.80 -1.69
CA ALA A 78 7.73 11.04 -2.41
C ALA A 78 6.93 12.01 -1.55
N CYS A 79 5.86 11.51 -0.91
CA CYS A 79 5.00 12.31 -0.05
C CYS A 79 4.07 11.41 0.75
N PHE A 80 3.39 11.98 1.72
CA PHE A 80 2.33 11.26 2.40
C PHE A 80 1.18 12.19 2.75
N THR A 81 0.00 11.62 2.97
CA THR A 81 -1.17 12.31 3.46
C THR A 81 -1.82 11.49 4.57
N ARG A 82 -2.66 12.12 5.36
CA ARG A 82 -3.31 11.50 6.51
C ARG A 82 -4.76 11.15 6.26
N TYR A 83 -5.23 11.25 5.01
CA TYR A 83 -6.61 10.91 4.70
C TYR A 83 -6.77 10.62 3.22
N GLU A 84 -7.82 9.88 2.91
CA GLU A 84 -8.25 9.65 1.55
C GLU A 84 -9.44 10.55 1.25
N LYS A 85 -9.41 11.19 0.09
CA LYS A 85 -10.58 11.89 -0.42
C LYS A 85 -11.48 10.91 -1.14
N ALA A 86 -12.75 11.24 -1.26
CA ALA A 86 -13.63 10.53 -2.17
C ALA A 86 -13.04 10.63 -3.58
N GLY A 87 -12.94 9.48 -4.25
CA GLY A 87 -12.31 9.39 -5.55
C GLY A 87 -11.04 8.54 -5.51
N ARG A 88 -10.13 8.74 -6.45
CA ARG A 88 -8.94 7.91 -6.59
C ARG A 88 -7.76 8.53 -5.86
N LEU A 89 -6.95 7.70 -5.20
CA LEU A 89 -5.80 8.16 -4.43
C LEU A 89 -4.80 8.97 -5.26
N TYR A 90 -4.53 8.54 -6.48
CA TYR A 90 -3.55 9.24 -7.32
C TYR A 90 -4.08 10.54 -7.94
N ASP A 91 -5.35 10.87 -7.70
CA ASP A 91 -5.92 12.17 -8.06
C ASP A 91 -5.74 13.18 -6.94
N LEU A 92 -5.24 12.76 -5.78
CA LEU A 92 -4.98 13.65 -4.66
C LEU A 92 -3.77 14.52 -4.94
N GLU A 93 -3.86 15.78 -4.52
CA GLU A 93 -2.69 16.61 -4.46
C GLU A 93 -1.73 16.05 -3.43
N VAL A 94 -0.49 15.95 -3.85
CA VAL A 94 0.56 15.35 -3.07
C VAL A 94 1.23 16.42 -2.24
N GLU A 95 1.06 16.35 -0.92
CA GLU A 95 1.78 17.23 0.01
C GLU A 95 3.19 16.71 0.19
N LYS A 96 4.14 17.53 -0.15
CA LYS A 96 5.56 17.19 -0.04
C LYS A 96 6.15 17.74 1.25
#